data_f1c90ead2c7d13aef71364a0cb9ef181
#
_entry.id   f1c90ead2c7d13aef71364a0cb9ef181
#
_cell.length_a   1.000
_cell.length_b   1.000
_cell.length_c   1.000
_cell.angle_alpha   90.00
_cell.angle_beta   90.00
_cell.angle_gamma   90.00
#
_symmetry.space_group_name_H-M   'P 1'
#
loop_
_entity.id
_entity.type
_entity.pdbx_description
1 polymer ?
#
loop_
_entity_poly.entity_id
_entity_poly.type
_entity_poly.pdbx_seq_one_letter_code
_entity_poly.pdbx_strand_id
1 'polypeptide(L)'
;MPTATVTGSAATPTFPFTDIIAVAMESFVQGWSLTIVLCAFIVLVFLAAYLHVARELAWVRALTDYLGYAAVGEEPQKPSLEQQVIRDEAHAILEAKDPAWQQKQVRTWQMRAQRLEPALAFWVDLLRQLGLLGTVLGIGLSLAYTGSDLTKLLGPLALKVWTTVAGLATSIVLSASFAMKLTAWVDAAEKNLEAWDARRRAPKAGDV
;
A
#
# COMPACT_ATOMS: atom_id res chain seq x y z
N MET A 1 53.07 -20.14 -58.54
CA MET A 1 53.24 -19.44 -57.26
C MET A 1 51.88 -19.09 -56.76
N PRO A 2 51.34 -19.71 -55.70
CA PRO A 2 50.04 -19.33 -55.11
C PRO A 2 50.28 -18.29 -53.99
N THR A 3 49.63 -17.15 -54.09
CA THR A 3 49.62 -16.11 -53.07
C THR A 3 48.59 -16.50 -51.99
N ALA A 4 49.08 -16.78 -50.76
CA ALA A 4 48.27 -16.99 -49.59
C ALA A 4 47.75 -15.66 -49.05
N THR A 5 46.47 -15.42 -49.15
CA THR A 5 45.77 -14.29 -48.50
C THR A 5 45.51 -14.68 -47.06
N VAL A 6 46.28 -14.13 -46.13
CA VAL A 6 46.01 -14.23 -44.69
C VAL A 6 44.96 -13.20 -44.31
N THR A 7 43.70 -13.65 -44.23
CA THR A 7 42.63 -12.86 -43.59
C THR A 7 42.74 -13.03 -42.06
N GLY A 8 43.51 -12.13 -41.43
CA GLY A 8 43.51 -12.01 -40.00
C GLY A 8 42.18 -11.38 -39.51
N SER A 9 41.28 -12.23 -39.04
CA SER A 9 40.13 -11.77 -38.23
C SER A 9 40.64 -11.24 -36.94
N ALA A 10 40.65 -9.92 -36.76
CA ALA A 10 40.90 -9.28 -35.48
C ALA A 10 39.74 -9.61 -34.55
N ALA A 11 39.93 -10.62 -33.71
CA ALA A 11 39.06 -10.87 -32.56
C ALA A 11 39.12 -9.66 -31.64
N THR A 12 38.08 -8.87 -31.58
CA THR A 12 37.90 -7.83 -30.58
C THR A 12 37.96 -8.48 -29.19
N PRO A 13 38.82 -7.99 -28.28
CA PRO A 13 38.89 -8.55 -26.94
C PRO A 13 37.56 -8.23 -26.22
N THR A 14 36.66 -9.21 -26.13
CA THR A 14 35.53 -9.15 -25.25
C THR A 14 36.01 -9.18 -23.81
N PHE A 15 35.77 -8.14 -23.06
CA PHE A 15 36.12 -8.06 -21.65
C PHE A 15 35.40 -9.20 -20.91
N PRO A 16 36.09 -10.07 -20.16
CA PRO A 16 35.49 -11.23 -19.48
C PRO A 16 34.39 -10.82 -18.47
N PHE A 17 34.34 -9.54 -18.10
CA PHE A 17 33.35 -8.99 -17.17
C PHE A 17 31.93 -8.94 -17.77
N THR A 18 31.81 -8.66 -19.07
CA THR A 18 30.51 -8.64 -19.75
C THR A 18 29.89 -10.02 -19.88
N ASP A 19 30.75 -11.05 -20.10
CA ASP A 19 30.28 -12.42 -20.20
C ASP A 19 29.88 -13.00 -18.84
N ILE A 20 30.56 -12.64 -17.76
CA ILE A 20 30.18 -13.01 -16.39
C ILE A 20 28.80 -12.38 -16.03
N ILE A 21 28.60 -11.10 -16.34
CA ILE A 21 27.30 -10.45 -16.10
C ILE A 21 26.20 -11.08 -16.95
N ALA A 22 26.46 -11.39 -18.22
CA ALA A 22 25.48 -12.03 -19.11
C ALA A 22 25.07 -13.41 -18.58
N VAL A 23 26.02 -14.26 -18.18
CA VAL A 23 25.73 -15.59 -17.62
C VAL A 23 25.01 -15.48 -16.27
N ALA A 24 25.39 -14.54 -15.41
CA ALA A 24 24.70 -14.29 -14.14
C ALA A 24 23.26 -13.80 -14.36
N MET A 25 23.05 -12.89 -15.30
CA MET A 25 21.72 -12.38 -15.68
C MET A 25 20.88 -13.51 -16.31
N GLU A 26 21.43 -14.33 -17.18
CA GLU A 26 20.73 -15.46 -17.76
C GLU A 26 20.28 -16.47 -16.69
N SER A 27 21.18 -16.83 -15.77
CA SER A 27 20.85 -17.73 -14.65
C SER A 27 19.79 -17.12 -13.73
N PHE A 28 19.84 -15.81 -13.51
CA PHE A 28 18.89 -15.09 -12.66
C PHE A 28 17.49 -15.03 -13.33
N VAL A 29 17.42 -14.78 -14.64
CA VAL A 29 16.17 -14.65 -15.40
C VAL A 29 15.52 -16.02 -15.66
N GLN A 30 16.32 -17.05 -15.97
CA GLN A 30 15.81 -18.40 -16.24
C GLN A 30 15.44 -19.15 -14.97
N GLY A 31 16.05 -18.79 -13.82
CA GLY A 31 15.84 -19.46 -12.56
C GLY A 31 14.61 -18.97 -11.77
N TRP A 32 14.37 -19.63 -10.66
CA TRP A 32 13.35 -19.27 -9.66
C TRP A 32 13.66 -17.93 -8.97
N SER A 33 14.88 -17.45 -9.04
CA SER A 33 15.39 -16.28 -8.32
C SER A 33 14.62 -15.01 -8.65
N LEU A 34 14.39 -14.71 -9.93
CA LEU A 34 13.63 -13.51 -10.32
C LEU A 34 12.18 -13.55 -9.82
N THR A 35 11.52 -14.72 -9.93
CA THR A 35 10.14 -14.88 -9.46
C THR A 35 10.05 -14.73 -7.95
N ILE A 36 11.00 -15.32 -7.20
CA ILE A 36 11.07 -15.20 -5.75
C ILE A 36 11.29 -13.74 -5.33
N VAL A 37 12.21 -13.02 -5.99
CA VAL A 37 12.49 -11.61 -5.71
C VAL A 37 11.25 -10.74 -5.98
N LEU A 38 10.56 -10.96 -7.10
CA LEU A 38 9.34 -10.22 -7.43
C LEU A 38 8.21 -10.53 -6.43
N CYS A 39 8.01 -11.79 -6.08
CA CYS A 39 7.02 -12.18 -5.05
C CYS A 39 7.36 -11.58 -3.69
N ALA A 40 8.64 -11.63 -3.27
CA ALA A 40 9.09 -11.02 -2.03
C ALA A 40 8.87 -9.50 -2.02
N PHE A 41 9.12 -8.83 -3.15
CA PHE A 41 8.85 -7.41 -3.31
C PHE A 41 7.35 -7.10 -3.18
N ILE A 42 6.47 -7.88 -3.82
CA ILE A 42 5.01 -7.73 -3.68
C ILE A 42 4.58 -7.92 -2.22
N VAL A 43 5.11 -8.92 -1.53
CA VAL A 43 4.82 -9.15 -0.10
C VAL A 43 5.31 -7.99 0.76
N LEU A 44 6.46 -7.42 0.47
CA LEU A 44 7.00 -6.25 1.19
C LEU A 44 6.10 -5.02 0.99
N VAL A 45 5.69 -4.74 -0.24
CA VAL A 45 4.74 -3.66 -0.55
C VAL A 45 3.40 -3.89 0.13
N PHE A 46 2.90 -5.13 0.14
CA PHE A 46 1.69 -5.51 0.86
C PHE A 46 1.83 -5.24 2.37
N LEU A 47 2.94 -5.64 2.97
CA LEU A 47 3.17 -5.42 4.40
C LEU A 47 3.22 -3.92 4.73
N ALA A 48 3.90 -3.13 3.91
CA ALA A 48 3.94 -1.67 4.05
C ALA A 48 2.53 -1.05 3.94
N ALA A 49 1.75 -1.46 2.93
CA ALA A 49 0.37 -1.03 2.75
C ALA A 49 -0.52 -1.43 3.93
N TYR A 50 -0.41 -2.68 4.39
CA TYR A 50 -1.15 -3.21 5.52
C TYR A 50 -0.87 -2.42 6.80
N LEU A 51 0.39 -2.19 7.13
CA LEU A 51 0.80 -1.42 8.32
C LEU A 51 0.34 0.03 8.23
N HIS A 52 0.46 0.65 7.04
CA HIS A 52 0.00 2.02 6.82
C HIS A 52 -1.51 2.14 7.05
N VAL A 53 -2.32 1.30 6.39
CA VAL A 53 -3.78 1.32 6.51
C VAL A 53 -4.23 0.95 7.92
N ALA A 54 -3.59 -0.04 8.56
CA ALA A 54 -3.91 -0.43 9.94
C ALA A 54 -3.67 0.72 10.92
N ARG A 55 -2.56 1.45 10.77
CA ARG A 55 -2.23 2.61 11.62
C ARG A 55 -3.22 3.75 11.44
N GLU A 56 -3.57 4.09 10.20
CA GLU A 56 -4.54 5.14 9.92
C GLU A 56 -5.95 4.77 10.41
N LEU A 57 -6.35 3.50 10.24
CA LEU A 57 -7.63 3.01 10.74
C LEU A 57 -7.69 3.05 12.27
N ALA A 58 -6.61 2.69 12.96
CA ALA A 58 -6.52 2.78 14.42
C ALA A 58 -6.69 4.24 14.90
N TRP A 59 -6.11 5.20 14.17
CA TRP A 59 -6.28 6.62 14.43
C TRP A 59 -7.75 7.08 14.24
N VAL A 60 -8.40 6.71 13.12
CA VAL A 60 -9.82 7.04 12.87
C VAL A 60 -10.72 6.44 13.94
N ARG A 61 -10.46 5.19 14.33
CA ARG A 61 -11.20 4.52 15.39
C ARG A 61 -11.09 5.28 16.72
N ALA A 62 -9.87 5.61 17.15
CA ALA A 62 -9.65 6.33 18.40
C ALA A 62 -10.34 7.70 18.40
N LEU A 63 -10.30 8.41 17.26
CA LEU A 63 -11.01 9.68 17.10
C LEU A 63 -12.53 9.52 17.16
N THR A 64 -13.07 8.50 16.49
CA THR A 64 -14.51 8.20 16.46
C THR A 64 -15.04 7.88 17.84
N ASP A 65 -14.32 7.03 18.58
CA ASP A 65 -14.65 6.67 19.96
C ASP A 65 -14.65 7.94 20.85
N TYR A 66 -13.62 8.78 20.73
CA TYR A 66 -13.53 10.02 21.48
C TYR A 66 -14.66 11.01 21.18
N LEU A 67 -15.00 11.23 19.91
CA LEU A 67 -16.12 12.07 19.51
C LEU A 67 -17.47 11.51 20.01
N GLY A 68 -17.61 10.19 20.03
CA GLY A 68 -18.80 9.53 20.61
C GLY A 68 -18.94 9.84 22.09
N TYR A 69 -17.89 9.71 22.88
CA TYR A 69 -17.90 10.08 24.31
C TYR A 69 -18.17 11.56 24.53
N ALA A 70 -17.53 12.43 23.75
CA ALA A 70 -17.75 13.87 23.83
C ALA A 70 -19.18 14.28 23.47
N ALA A 71 -19.84 13.57 22.55
CA ALA A 71 -21.23 13.78 22.18
C ALA A 71 -22.20 13.36 23.30
N VAL A 72 -21.91 12.29 24.03
CA VAL A 72 -22.74 11.80 25.15
C VAL A 72 -22.43 12.54 26.45
N GLY A 73 -21.21 13.05 26.63
CA GLY A 73 -20.75 13.71 27.84
C GLY A 73 -20.21 12.74 28.88
N GLU A 74 -19.82 11.54 28.47
CA GLU A 74 -19.19 10.55 29.32
C GLU A 74 -17.68 10.63 29.21
N GLU A 75 -16.95 10.36 30.30
CA GLU A 75 -15.51 10.22 30.25
C GLU A 75 -15.12 8.84 29.72
N PRO A 76 -14.20 8.75 28.73
CA PRO A 76 -13.76 7.47 28.17
C PRO A 76 -13.00 6.64 29.22
N GLN A 77 -13.28 5.34 29.26
CA GLN A 77 -12.51 4.38 30.05
C GLN A 77 -11.02 4.40 29.64
N LYS A 78 -10.13 4.05 30.59
CA LYS A 78 -8.66 4.15 30.47
C LYS A 78 -8.15 3.79 29.04
N PRO A 79 -7.69 4.78 28.26
CA PRO A 79 -7.22 4.56 26.90
C PRO A 79 -5.83 3.90 26.89
N SER A 80 -5.49 3.21 25.78
CA SER A 80 -4.12 2.78 25.51
C SER A 80 -3.20 3.99 25.33
N LEU A 81 -1.87 3.83 25.51
CA LEU A 81 -0.90 4.93 25.38
C LEU A 81 -1.00 5.67 24.02
N GLU A 82 -1.23 4.94 22.93
CA GLU A 82 -1.41 5.55 21.60
C GLU A 82 -2.72 6.36 21.53
N GLN A 83 -3.78 5.86 22.14
CA GLN A 83 -5.06 6.57 22.21
C GLN A 83 -4.98 7.81 23.10
N GLN A 84 -4.07 7.87 24.09
CA GLN A 84 -3.87 9.06 24.90
C GLN A 84 -3.39 10.26 24.08
N VAL A 85 -2.42 10.06 23.20
CA VAL A 85 -1.90 11.15 22.37
C VAL A 85 -2.99 11.72 21.45
N ILE A 86 -3.77 10.84 20.82
CA ILE A 86 -4.88 11.24 19.94
C ILE A 86 -5.98 11.93 20.74
N ARG A 87 -6.26 11.43 21.94
CA ARG A 87 -7.23 12.02 22.87
C ARG A 87 -6.80 13.42 23.32
N ASP A 88 -5.55 13.59 23.71
CA ASP A 88 -5.04 14.90 24.20
C ASP A 88 -5.09 15.93 23.07
N GLU A 89 -4.75 15.55 21.84
CA GLU A 89 -4.90 16.39 20.66
C GLU A 89 -6.37 16.73 20.41
N ALA A 90 -7.25 15.75 20.42
CA ALA A 90 -8.68 15.93 20.24
C ALA A 90 -9.30 16.82 21.31
N HIS A 91 -8.94 16.59 22.59
CA HIS A 91 -9.39 17.40 23.72
C HIS A 91 -8.94 18.87 23.57
N ALA A 92 -7.67 19.09 23.25
CA ALA A 92 -7.14 20.44 23.01
C ALA A 92 -7.89 21.18 21.89
N ILE A 93 -8.31 20.46 20.85
CA ILE A 93 -9.06 21.04 19.74
C ILE A 93 -10.51 21.32 20.14
N LEU A 94 -11.17 20.37 20.83
CA LEU A 94 -12.59 20.52 21.21
C LEU A 94 -12.80 21.54 22.33
N GLU A 95 -11.80 21.81 23.18
CA GLU A 95 -11.84 22.83 24.24
C GLU A 95 -11.31 24.20 23.80
N ALA A 96 -10.79 24.30 22.58
CA ALA A 96 -10.26 25.57 22.10
C ALA A 96 -11.32 26.69 22.14
N LYS A 97 -10.92 27.85 22.62
CA LYS A 97 -11.80 29.03 22.77
C LYS A 97 -12.18 29.67 21.43
N ASP A 98 -11.34 29.48 20.40
CA ASP A 98 -11.59 30.03 19.07
C ASP A 98 -12.46 29.07 18.22
N PRO A 99 -13.73 29.43 17.96
CA PRO A 99 -14.64 28.57 17.23
C PRO A 99 -14.22 28.40 15.74
N ALA A 100 -13.56 29.38 15.14
CA ALA A 100 -13.16 29.31 13.75
C ALA A 100 -11.98 28.35 13.58
N TRP A 101 -11.01 28.39 14.47
CA TRP A 101 -9.88 27.46 14.50
C TRP A 101 -10.36 26.03 14.77
N GLN A 102 -11.26 25.84 15.73
CA GLN A 102 -11.85 24.56 16.07
C GLN A 102 -12.54 23.92 14.85
N GLN A 103 -13.39 24.69 14.17
CA GLN A 103 -14.12 24.19 12.98
C GLN A 103 -13.14 23.81 11.84
N LYS A 104 -12.06 24.57 11.66
CA LYS A 104 -11.00 24.25 10.69
C LYS A 104 -10.33 22.91 11.02
N GLN A 105 -9.98 22.66 12.27
CA GLN A 105 -9.33 21.41 12.68
C GLN A 105 -10.26 20.21 12.54
N VAL A 106 -11.51 20.32 12.98
CA VAL A 106 -12.52 19.28 12.83
C VAL A 106 -12.74 18.93 11.34
N ARG A 107 -12.81 19.95 10.47
CA ARG A 107 -12.90 19.73 9.03
C ARG A 107 -11.65 19.03 8.46
N THR A 108 -10.48 19.34 8.97
CA THR A 108 -9.23 18.65 8.58
C THR A 108 -9.27 17.18 8.97
N TRP A 109 -9.77 16.84 10.13
CA TRP A 109 -9.98 15.45 10.57
C TRP A 109 -10.96 14.69 9.68
N GLN A 110 -12.10 15.31 9.36
CA GLN A 110 -13.09 14.73 8.45
C GLN A 110 -12.47 14.45 7.08
N MET A 111 -11.73 15.40 6.51
CA MET A 111 -11.03 15.20 5.24
C MET A 111 -9.98 14.10 5.31
N ARG A 112 -9.29 13.94 6.44
CA ARG A 112 -8.31 12.85 6.64
C ARG A 112 -9.01 11.50 6.67
N ALA A 113 -10.10 11.37 7.40
CA ALA A 113 -10.90 10.14 7.45
C ALA A 113 -11.43 9.75 6.06
N GLN A 114 -11.99 10.70 5.31
CA GLN A 114 -12.52 10.47 3.96
C GLN A 114 -11.44 10.08 2.93
N ARG A 115 -10.17 10.46 3.14
CA ARG A 115 -9.06 10.08 2.26
C ARG A 115 -8.61 8.62 2.42
N LEU A 116 -9.03 7.94 3.47
CA LEU A 116 -8.61 6.55 3.72
C LEU A 116 -9.21 5.56 2.73
N GLU A 117 -10.45 5.78 2.30
CA GLU A 117 -11.11 4.90 1.34
C GLU A 117 -10.41 4.92 -0.03
N PRO A 118 -10.15 6.09 -0.66
CA PRO A 118 -9.37 6.13 -1.89
C PRO A 118 -7.92 5.67 -1.71
N ALA A 119 -7.31 5.88 -0.53
CA ALA A 119 -5.98 5.37 -0.25
C ALA A 119 -5.94 3.82 -0.21
N LEU A 120 -6.94 3.19 0.41
CA LEU A 120 -7.08 1.73 0.39
C LEU A 120 -7.25 1.21 -1.04
N ALA A 121 -8.15 1.84 -1.82
CA ALA A 121 -8.36 1.48 -3.23
C ALA A 121 -7.07 1.59 -4.04
N PHE A 122 -6.30 2.66 -3.85
CA PHE A 122 -5.00 2.83 -4.49
C PHE A 122 -4.03 1.68 -4.16
N TRP A 123 -3.91 1.28 -2.88
CA TRP A 123 -3.02 0.19 -2.49
C TRP A 123 -3.46 -1.16 -3.07
N VAL A 124 -4.76 -1.43 -3.10
CA VAL A 124 -5.33 -2.65 -3.70
C VAL A 124 -5.01 -2.72 -5.20
N ASP A 125 -5.21 -1.62 -5.93
CA ASP A 125 -4.92 -1.55 -7.36
C ASP A 125 -3.41 -1.62 -7.65
N LEU A 126 -2.59 -0.97 -6.83
CA LEU A 126 -1.13 -1.03 -6.95
C LEU A 126 -0.62 -2.48 -6.82
N LEU A 127 -1.10 -3.24 -5.83
CA LEU A 127 -0.71 -4.64 -5.65
C LEU A 127 -1.11 -5.50 -6.84
N ARG A 128 -2.32 -5.29 -7.38
CA ARG A 128 -2.81 -5.98 -8.58
C ARG A 128 -1.94 -5.67 -9.79
N GLN A 129 -1.64 -4.39 -10.02
CA GLN A 129 -0.81 -3.94 -11.14
C GLN A 129 0.63 -4.44 -11.03
N LEU A 130 1.21 -4.46 -9.81
CA LEU A 130 2.55 -5.03 -9.58
C LEU A 130 2.60 -6.52 -9.90
N GLY A 131 1.56 -7.29 -9.57
CA GLY A 131 1.44 -8.69 -9.94
C GLY A 131 1.43 -8.88 -11.46
N LEU A 132 0.62 -8.11 -12.18
CA LEU A 132 0.56 -8.14 -13.65
C LEU A 132 1.89 -7.69 -14.28
N LEU A 133 2.45 -6.58 -13.81
CA LEU A 133 3.73 -6.07 -14.30
C LEU A 133 4.85 -7.10 -14.11
N GLY A 134 4.91 -7.75 -12.94
CA GLY A 134 5.89 -8.80 -12.67
C GLY A 134 5.78 -9.98 -13.64
N THR A 135 4.55 -10.36 -14.02
CA THR A 135 4.33 -11.41 -15.02
C THR A 135 4.80 -10.98 -16.41
N VAL A 136 4.40 -9.78 -16.86
CA VAL A 136 4.77 -9.26 -18.18
C VAL A 136 6.29 -9.10 -18.31
N LEU A 137 6.93 -8.49 -17.30
CA LEU A 137 8.38 -8.36 -17.27
C LEU A 137 9.07 -9.71 -17.26
N GLY A 138 8.58 -10.65 -16.44
CA GLY A 138 9.13 -11.99 -16.35
C GLY A 138 9.05 -12.75 -17.68
N ILE A 139 7.93 -12.66 -18.40
CA ILE A 139 7.75 -13.25 -19.71
C ILE A 139 8.67 -12.57 -20.73
N GLY A 140 8.66 -11.24 -20.79
CA GLY A 140 9.47 -10.46 -21.70
C GLY A 140 10.97 -10.76 -21.58
N LEU A 141 11.48 -10.78 -20.34
CA LEU A 141 12.88 -11.14 -20.09
C LEU A 141 13.18 -12.60 -20.47
N SER A 142 12.28 -13.55 -20.16
CA SER A 142 12.47 -14.95 -20.55
C SER A 142 12.56 -15.11 -22.08
N LEU A 143 11.70 -14.45 -22.84
CA LEU A 143 11.73 -14.46 -24.31
C LEU A 143 13.01 -13.83 -24.87
N ALA A 144 13.46 -12.73 -24.29
CA ALA A 144 14.67 -12.04 -24.75
C ALA A 144 15.94 -12.89 -24.58
N TYR A 145 16.03 -13.70 -23.53
CA TYR A 145 17.23 -14.50 -23.23
C TYR A 145 17.18 -15.93 -23.76
N THR A 146 16.00 -16.54 -23.91
CA THR A 146 15.89 -17.95 -24.33
C THR A 146 15.76 -18.11 -25.86
N GLY A 147 15.50 -17.03 -26.60
CA GLY A 147 15.34 -17.08 -28.06
C GLY A 147 14.05 -17.81 -28.46
N SER A 148 14.10 -18.54 -29.60
CA SER A 148 12.92 -19.18 -30.21
C SER A 148 12.60 -20.59 -29.69
N ASP A 149 13.31 -21.11 -28.72
CA ASP A 149 13.15 -22.49 -28.21
C ASP A 149 11.97 -22.54 -27.17
N LEU A 150 10.77 -22.76 -27.72
CA LEU A 150 9.53 -22.78 -26.92
C LEU A 150 9.49 -23.86 -25.84
N THR A 151 10.19 -24.97 -26.02
CA THR A 151 10.18 -26.08 -25.06
C THR A 151 10.91 -25.70 -23.76
N LYS A 152 11.94 -24.87 -23.86
CA LYS A 152 12.68 -24.34 -22.70
C LYS A 152 11.95 -23.20 -21.99
N LEU A 153 10.95 -22.58 -22.67
CA LEU A 153 10.18 -21.48 -22.13
C LEU A 153 9.04 -21.90 -21.19
N LEU A 154 8.46 -23.09 -21.37
CA LEU A 154 7.26 -23.51 -20.64
C LEU A 154 7.45 -23.52 -19.12
N GLY A 155 8.57 -24.01 -18.63
CA GLY A 155 8.88 -24.06 -17.20
C GLY A 155 9.01 -22.67 -16.56
N PRO A 156 9.89 -21.81 -17.06
CA PRO A 156 10.00 -20.41 -16.59
C PRO A 156 8.69 -19.62 -16.73
N LEU A 157 7.91 -19.86 -17.79
CA LEU A 157 6.63 -19.17 -18.02
C LEU A 157 5.60 -19.50 -16.95
N ALA A 158 5.48 -20.79 -16.58
CA ALA A 158 4.57 -21.22 -15.51
C ALA A 158 4.90 -20.54 -14.17
N LEU A 159 6.19 -20.34 -13.86
CA LEU A 159 6.63 -19.65 -12.65
C LEU A 159 6.26 -18.16 -12.63
N LYS A 160 6.25 -17.50 -13.78
CA LYS A 160 5.92 -16.07 -13.85
C LYS A 160 4.46 -15.77 -13.49
N VAL A 161 3.55 -16.72 -13.68
CA VAL A 161 2.15 -16.60 -13.28
C VAL A 161 2.01 -16.43 -11.76
N TRP A 162 2.94 -16.97 -10.96
CA TRP A 162 2.90 -16.83 -9.51
C TRP A 162 3.00 -15.39 -9.02
N THR A 163 3.65 -14.49 -9.77
CA THR A 163 3.67 -13.06 -9.43
C THR A 163 2.28 -12.43 -9.54
N THR A 164 1.49 -12.80 -10.55
CA THR A 164 0.09 -12.37 -10.66
C THR A 164 -0.74 -12.94 -9.52
N VAL A 165 -0.58 -14.23 -9.21
CA VAL A 165 -1.29 -14.87 -8.11
C VAL A 165 -0.96 -14.17 -6.78
N ALA A 166 0.32 -13.87 -6.53
CA ALA A 166 0.74 -13.14 -5.33
C ALA A 166 0.13 -11.74 -5.26
N GLY A 167 0.16 -10.98 -6.35
CA GLY A 167 -0.44 -9.64 -6.41
C GLY A 167 -1.95 -9.66 -6.20
N LEU A 168 -2.66 -10.60 -6.82
CA LEU A 168 -4.11 -10.76 -6.63
C LEU A 168 -4.45 -11.22 -5.21
N ALA A 169 -3.76 -12.23 -4.68
CA ALA A 169 -4.00 -12.72 -3.33
C ALA A 169 -3.79 -11.64 -2.28
N THR A 170 -2.67 -10.90 -2.35
CA THR A 170 -2.39 -9.81 -1.41
C THR A 170 -3.39 -8.66 -1.53
N SER A 171 -3.84 -8.31 -2.75
CA SER A 171 -4.86 -7.29 -2.97
C SER A 171 -6.22 -7.68 -2.37
N ILE A 172 -6.63 -8.96 -2.52
CA ILE A 172 -7.86 -9.49 -1.95
C ILE A 172 -7.79 -9.49 -0.42
N VAL A 173 -6.67 -9.97 0.16
CA VAL A 173 -6.48 -9.98 1.62
C VAL A 173 -6.54 -8.57 2.18
N LEU A 174 -5.89 -7.59 1.54
CA LEU A 174 -5.92 -6.20 1.97
C LEU A 174 -7.35 -5.63 1.93
N SER A 175 -8.05 -5.81 0.82
CA SER A 175 -9.43 -5.35 0.65
C SER A 175 -10.37 -6.01 1.66
N ALA A 176 -10.35 -7.34 1.79
CA ALA A 176 -11.21 -8.07 2.72
C ALA A 176 -10.94 -7.71 4.19
N SER A 177 -9.71 -7.39 4.55
CA SER A 177 -9.33 -7.04 5.93
C SER A 177 -9.84 -5.67 6.36
N PHE A 178 -9.90 -4.71 5.45
CA PHE A 178 -10.10 -3.31 5.80
C PHE A 178 -11.34 -2.65 5.20
N ALA A 179 -11.83 -3.05 4.00
CA ALA A 179 -12.90 -2.33 3.31
C ALA A 179 -14.15 -2.14 4.17
N MET A 180 -14.74 -3.22 4.69
CA MET A 180 -15.96 -3.14 5.51
C MET A 180 -15.75 -2.38 6.82
N LYS A 181 -14.58 -2.57 7.46
CA LYS A 181 -14.27 -1.88 8.71
C LYS A 181 -14.09 -0.38 8.50
N LEU A 182 -13.42 -0.02 7.41
CA LEU A 182 -13.14 1.36 7.06
C LEU A 182 -14.44 2.14 6.83
N THR A 183 -15.35 1.63 5.99
CA THR A 183 -16.64 2.27 5.74
C THR A 183 -17.44 2.45 7.03
N ALA A 184 -17.51 1.40 7.86
CA ALA A 184 -18.23 1.48 9.13
C ALA A 184 -17.66 2.54 10.09
N TRP A 185 -16.33 2.68 10.18
CA TRP A 185 -15.68 3.67 11.05
C TRP A 185 -15.76 5.08 10.49
N VAL A 186 -15.69 5.27 9.17
CA VAL A 186 -15.87 6.59 8.53
C VAL A 186 -17.31 7.08 8.75
N ASP A 187 -18.30 6.23 8.53
CA ASP A 187 -19.72 6.56 8.78
C ASP A 187 -19.98 6.87 10.26
N ALA A 188 -19.38 6.10 11.16
CA ALA A 188 -19.49 6.36 12.60
C ALA A 188 -18.83 7.69 13.00
N ALA A 189 -17.68 8.01 12.43
CA ALA A 189 -16.99 9.28 12.66
C ALA A 189 -17.86 10.48 12.20
N GLU A 190 -18.49 10.37 11.05
CA GLU A 190 -19.37 11.41 10.52
C GLU A 190 -20.60 11.62 11.42
N LYS A 191 -21.29 10.54 11.82
CA LYS A 191 -22.45 10.60 12.73
C LYS A 191 -22.08 11.20 14.10
N ASN A 192 -20.96 10.78 14.67
CA ASN A 192 -20.51 11.28 15.97
C ASN A 192 -20.13 12.77 15.90
N LEU A 193 -19.56 13.21 14.78
CA LEU A 193 -19.25 14.60 14.52
C LEU A 193 -20.52 15.45 14.39
N GLU A 194 -21.52 14.98 13.67
CA GLU A 194 -22.82 15.64 13.54
C GLU A 194 -23.52 15.76 14.90
N ALA A 195 -23.51 14.69 15.70
CA ALA A 195 -24.09 14.68 17.04
C ALA A 195 -23.39 15.68 17.97
N TRP A 196 -22.07 15.76 17.93
CA TRP A 196 -21.29 16.73 18.68
C TRP A 196 -21.61 18.17 18.26
N ASP A 197 -21.71 18.46 16.97
CA ASP A 197 -22.01 19.78 16.43
C ASP A 197 -23.46 20.21 16.78
N ALA A 198 -24.42 19.28 16.73
CA ALA A 198 -25.81 19.49 17.14
C ALA A 198 -25.90 19.86 18.64
N ARG A 199 -25.17 19.13 19.51
CA ARG A 199 -25.13 19.42 20.95
C ARG A 199 -24.54 20.80 21.23
N ARG A 200 -23.54 21.23 20.50
CA ARG A 200 -22.92 22.55 20.63
C ARG A 200 -23.85 23.68 20.23
N ARG A 201 -24.72 23.47 19.22
CA ARG A 201 -25.70 24.47 18.75
C ARG A 201 -26.92 24.54 19.64
N ALA A 202 -27.17 23.52 20.45
CA ALA A 202 -28.29 23.53 21.38
C ALA A 202 -28.11 24.65 22.41
N PRO A 203 -29.12 25.53 22.62
CA PRO A 203 -29.03 26.58 23.64
C PRO A 203 -28.80 25.92 25.01
N LYS A 204 -27.80 26.43 25.75
CA LYS A 204 -27.55 25.97 27.12
C LYS A 204 -28.86 26.19 27.92
N ALA A 205 -29.38 25.11 28.51
CA ALA A 205 -30.62 25.09 29.28
C ALA A 205 -30.61 25.98 30.55
N GLY A 206 -29.92 27.11 30.54
CA GLY A 206 -29.77 28.06 31.64
C GLY A 206 -29.84 29.54 31.22
N ASP A 207 -30.02 29.82 29.92
CA ASP A 207 -30.09 31.21 29.40
C ASP A 207 -31.53 31.69 29.19
N VAL A 208 -32.51 31.08 29.88
CA VAL A 208 -33.92 31.53 29.91
C VAL A 208 -34.29 32.06 31.28
#